data_78953a4efe561b9aca7880d8a8fdbc14
#
_entry.id   78953a4efe561b9aca7880d8a8fdbc14
#
_cell.length_a   1.000
_cell.length_b   1.000
_cell.length_c   1.000
_cell.angle_alpha   90.00
_cell.angle_beta   90.00
_cell.angle_gamma   90.00
#
_symmetry.space_group_name_H-M   'P 1'
#
loop_
_entity.id
_entity.type
_entity.pdbx_description
1 polymer ?
#
loop_
_entity_poly.entity_id
_entity_poly.type
_entity_poly.pdbx_seq_one_letter_code
_entity_poly.pdbx_strand_id
1 'polypeptide(L)'
;MNTFFAEPNAVGGSLGLSALVATIPLLTFFIMLLVVKARAHWSALVALAASILVASLGFTMPFDLAGLSAVRGAIYGLVICWVILGAIWFYQVTVLAGRFEDLRRTFDRLGGGDLRIQAILIAFCFGGLLEALAGFGAPVAITATMILALGVKPLKAAITVLLANTAPVAFGAVAVPIVTAGDVGGKDPHIIATIVGHQAPFLAMFVPVILLFILDGMKGVKDGWLPAFVIGISFAIAQWITAATPAYNLTDVVACIVSMGAAVLFLRFWKPRGVEGVRERYGLPSQSEEKEALPAVRVWMALLPYLIVVAIFGLVNLNAGLKAWLKTVAIKINIPALSSRLVTKDGTPVKDAPYTFTWLSNPGTLLIISGLIVAVVYFFFNEKGRYGFKFPAVFAEFGSVIYRMRWTILTIASVLALAYVMNFSGQTVAMGTFLAGLGTIYAVLAPVLGWIGTAVTGSDTSANALFSKLQVSAAENLQHAGVSGATPELMLAANTTGGVVGKMISPQSLAIAATSVDMEGKESEILKAVVPWSFAMLVVVCLLVFLQTNILSFLVP
;
A
#
# COMPACT_ATOMS: atom_id res chain seq x y z
N MET A 1 -37.51 17.47 8.08
CA MET A 1 -36.35 17.46 7.17
C MET A 1 -36.50 16.25 6.27
N ASN A 2 -36.43 16.42 4.95
CA ASN A 2 -36.58 15.31 4.03
C ASN A 2 -35.41 14.33 4.19
N THR A 3 -35.74 13.07 4.48
CA THR A 3 -34.76 11.97 4.51
C THR A 3 -34.41 11.55 3.08
N PHE A 4 -33.20 11.09 2.87
CA PHE A 4 -32.71 10.56 1.59
C PHE A 4 -32.32 9.09 1.75
N PHE A 5 -32.78 8.28 0.82
CA PHE A 5 -32.45 6.86 0.70
C PHE A 5 -31.82 6.61 -0.68
N ALA A 6 -30.70 5.91 -0.70
CA ALA A 6 -29.95 5.58 -1.91
C ALA A 6 -30.59 4.43 -2.68
N GLU A 7 -31.12 4.70 -3.89
CA GLU A 7 -31.70 3.69 -4.77
C GLU A 7 -30.73 3.29 -5.88
N PRO A 8 -30.50 1.99 -6.13
CA PRO A 8 -29.56 1.54 -7.18
C PRO A 8 -30.07 1.79 -8.60
N ASN A 9 -31.38 1.93 -8.80
CA ASN A 9 -32.06 2.17 -10.09
C ASN A 9 -32.69 3.56 -10.19
N ALA A 10 -32.08 4.55 -9.55
CA ALA A 10 -32.60 5.92 -9.45
C ALA A 10 -32.75 6.63 -10.81
N VAL A 11 -31.90 6.32 -11.81
CA VAL A 11 -31.93 6.96 -13.12
C VAL A 11 -32.89 6.22 -14.03
N GLY A 12 -34.05 6.84 -14.26
CA GLY A 12 -35.10 6.30 -15.17
C GLY A 12 -35.66 4.94 -14.75
N GLY A 13 -35.52 4.53 -13.49
CA GLY A 13 -35.95 3.22 -13.00
C GLY A 13 -35.11 2.04 -13.53
N SER A 14 -34.03 2.30 -14.28
CA SER A 14 -33.19 1.29 -14.93
C SER A 14 -31.86 1.13 -14.21
N LEU A 15 -31.54 -0.09 -13.77
CA LEU A 15 -30.25 -0.42 -13.16
C LEU A 15 -29.07 -0.17 -14.12
N GLY A 16 -29.21 -0.60 -15.38
CA GLY A 16 -28.16 -0.41 -16.40
C GLY A 16 -27.87 1.05 -16.67
N LEU A 17 -28.90 1.90 -16.77
CA LEU A 17 -28.74 3.33 -16.99
C LEU A 17 -28.15 4.00 -15.74
N SER A 18 -28.60 3.62 -14.55
CA SER A 18 -28.05 4.12 -13.28
C SER A 18 -26.57 3.75 -13.13
N ALA A 19 -26.20 2.50 -13.44
CA ALA A 19 -24.81 2.06 -13.41
C ALA A 19 -23.95 2.82 -14.43
N LEU A 20 -24.44 3.04 -15.65
CA LEU A 20 -23.74 3.82 -16.68
C LEU A 20 -23.50 5.27 -16.22
N VAL A 21 -24.52 5.95 -15.70
CA VAL A 21 -24.41 7.33 -15.19
C VAL A 21 -23.48 7.40 -13.97
N ALA A 22 -23.51 6.38 -13.12
CA ALA A 22 -22.61 6.26 -11.95
C ALA A 22 -21.13 6.11 -12.35
N THR A 23 -20.79 5.67 -13.58
CA THR A 23 -19.40 5.60 -14.04
C THR A 23 -18.82 6.98 -14.38
N ILE A 24 -19.65 8.01 -14.62
CA ILE A 24 -19.18 9.34 -15.06
C ILE A 24 -18.12 9.94 -14.15
N PRO A 25 -18.26 9.97 -12.80
CA PRO A 25 -17.20 10.52 -11.94
C PRO A 25 -15.87 9.78 -12.05
N LEU A 26 -15.92 8.44 -12.12
CA LEU A 26 -14.72 7.61 -12.26
C LEU A 26 -14.06 7.83 -13.64
N LEU A 27 -14.85 7.83 -14.72
CA LEU A 27 -14.35 8.14 -16.05
C LEU A 27 -13.77 9.55 -16.11
N THR A 28 -14.40 10.54 -15.48
CA THR A 28 -13.87 11.91 -15.36
C THR A 28 -12.50 11.90 -14.69
N PHE A 29 -12.36 11.18 -13.57
CA PHE A 29 -11.09 11.05 -12.87
C PHE A 29 -10.00 10.46 -13.76
N PHE A 30 -10.29 9.34 -14.44
CA PHE A 30 -9.34 8.65 -15.30
C PHE A 30 -9.00 9.44 -16.56
N ILE A 31 -9.98 10.08 -17.21
CA ILE A 31 -9.76 10.93 -18.38
C ILE A 31 -8.88 12.13 -18.01
N MET A 32 -9.15 12.79 -16.89
CA MET A 32 -8.32 13.89 -16.41
C MET A 32 -6.86 13.48 -16.15
N LEU A 33 -6.63 12.28 -15.57
CA LEU A 33 -5.29 11.78 -15.32
C LEU A 33 -4.57 11.30 -16.58
N LEU A 34 -5.23 10.49 -17.41
CA LEU A 34 -4.58 9.76 -18.51
C LEU A 34 -4.58 10.53 -19.83
N VAL A 35 -5.69 11.21 -20.15
CA VAL A 35 -5.88 11.90 -21.43
C VAL A 35 -5.46 13.36 -21.30
N VAL A 36 -6.03 14.09 -20.33
CA VAL A 36 -5.71 15.50 -20.08
C VAL A 36 -4.34 15.65 -19.43
N LYS A 37 -3.83 14.58 -18.77
CA LYS A 37 -2.57 14.57 -18.02
C LYS A 37 -2.51 15.63 -16.92
N ALA A 38 -3.65 15.92 -16.31
CA ALA A 38 -3.76 16.84 -15.20
C ALA A 38 -3.12 16.23 -13.93
N ARG A 39 -2.69 17.10 -13.02
CA ARG A 39 -2.17 16.64 -11.71
C ARG A 39 -3.26 15.94 -10.91
N ALA A 40 -2.90 14.92 -10.13
CA ALA A 40 -3.84 14.05 -9.41
C ALA A 40 -4.85 14.82 -8.54
N HIS A 41 -4.44 15.90 -7.84
CA HIS A 41 -5.35 16.70 -7.02
C HIS A 41 -6.40 17.45 -7.85
N TRP A 42 -6.06 17.96 -9.04
CA TRP A 42 -7.04 18.57 -9.94
C TRP A 42 -8.00 17.54 -10.52
N SER A 43 -7.48 16.36 -10.90
CA SER A 43 -8.31 15.25 -11.39
C SER A 43 -9.32 14.80 -10.34
N ALA A 44 -8.89 14.70 -9.07
CA ALA A 44 -9.76 14.34 -7.96
C ALA A 44 -10.84 15.40 -7.67
N LEU A 45 -10.48 16.70 -7.71
CA LEU A 45 -11.43 17.78 -7.50
C LEU A 45 -12.49 17.87 -8.61
N VAL A 46 -12.09 17.72 -9.88
CA VAL A 46 -13.02 17.73 -11.01
C VAL A 46 -13.95 16.51 -10.96
N ALA A 47 -13.41 15.34 -10.63
CA ALA A 47 -14.20 14.13 -10.46
C ALA A 47 -15.17 14.21 -9.27
N LEU A 48 -14.75 14.84 -8.16
CA LEU A 48 -15.62 15.14 -7.02
C LEU A 48 -16.78 16.05 -7.42
N ALA A 49 -16.51 17.11 -8.17
CA ALA A 49 -17.55 17.99 -8.70
C ALA A 49 -18.54 17.22 -9.61
N ALA A 50 -18.02 16.37 -10.51
CA ALA A 50 -18.84 15.50 -11.35
C ALA A 50 -19.67 14.53 -10.50
N SER A 51 -19.12 13.96 -9.43
CA SER A 51 -19.85 13.06 -8.53
C SER A 51 -20.99 13.77 -7.79
N ILE A 52 -20.79 14.99 -7.32
CA ILE A 52 -21.85 15.80 -6.69
C ILE A 52 -22.97 16.09 -7.70
N LEU A 53 -22.61 16.45 -8.93
CA LEU A 53 -23.61 16.70 -9.97
C LEU A 53 -24.39 15.41 -10.31
N VAL A 54 -23.72 14.28 -10.49
CA VAL A 54 -24.36 12.98 -10.75
C VAL A 54 -25.22 12.56 -9.57
N ALA A 55 -24.76 12.74 -8.33
CA ALA A 55 -25.53 12.43 -7.13
C ALA A 55 -26.84 13.23 -7.08
N SER A 56 -26.78 14.52 -7.39
CA SER A 56 -27.94 15.41 -7.23
C SER A 56 -28.88 15.37 -8.45
N LEU A 57 -28.35 15.34 -9.68
CA LEU A 57 -29.17 15.37 -10.90
C LEU A 57 -29.61 13.97 -11.36
N GLY A 58 -28.75 12.96 -11.16
CA GLY A 58 -29.03 11.58 -11.56
C GLY A 58 -29.69 10.76 -10.44
N PHE A 59 -29.12 10.81 -9.25
CA PHE A 59 -29.57 10.01 -8.09
C PHE A 59 -30.48 10.77 -7.12
N THR A 60 -30.93 11.97 -7.47
CA THR A 60 -31.89 12.78 -6.69
C THR A 60 -31.47 13.14 -5.26
N MET A 61 -30.19 13.02 -4.95
CA MET A 61 -29.63 13.41 -3.66
C MET A 61 -29.62 14.94 -3.52
N PRO A 62 -30.12 15.53 -2.43
CA PRO A 62 -30.03 16.97 -2.21
C PRO A 62 -28.58 17.48 -2.27
N PHE A 63 -28.33 18.61 -2.93
CA PHE A 63 -26.98 19.17 -3.09
C PHE A 63 -26.26 19.42 -1.77
N ASP A 64 -26.98 19.90 -0.76
CA ASP A 64 -26.43 20.11 0.56
C ASP A 64 -25.97 18.79 1.20
N LEU A 65 -26.75 17.73 1.03
CA LEU A 65 -26.43 16.40 1.54
C LEU A 65 -25.23 15.77 0.79
N ALA A 66 -25.13 15.97 -0.53
CA ALA A 66 -23.98 15.57 -1.33
C ALA A 66 -22.71 16.32 -0.87
N GLY A 67 -22.80 17.63 -0.60
CA GLY A 67 -21.72 18.44 -0.04
C GLY A 67 -21.28 17.95 1.34
N LEU A 68 -22.22 17.64 2.25
CA LEU A 68 -21.92 17.08 3.57
C LEU A 68 -21.28 15.68 3.47
N SER A 69 -21.69 14.88 2.48
CA SER A 69 -21.06 13.59 2.19
C SER A 69 -19.59 13.77 1.76
N ALA A 70 -19.31 14.78 0.92
CA ALA A 70 -17.95 15.13 0.55
C ALA A 70 -17.10 15.55 1.75
N VAL A 71 -17.65 16.39 2.65
CA VAL A 71 -16.99 16.80 3.90
C VAL A 71 -16.68 15.57 4.77
N ARG A 72 -17.64 14.64 4.91
CA ARG A 72 -17.44 13.39 5.66
C ARG A 72 -16.28 12.56 5.10
N GLY A 73 -16.23 12.42 3.77
CA GLY A 73 -15.15 11.72 3.09
C GLY A 73 -13.80 12.42 3.24
N ALA A 74 -13.77 13.75 3.13
CA ALA A 74 -12.55 14.54 3.33
C ALA A 74 -11.99 14.41 4.76
N ILE A 75 -12.85 14.41 5.79
CA ILE A 75 -12.45 14.16 7.19
C ILE A 75 -11.75 12.81 7.30
N TYR A 76 -12.32 11.75 6.73
CA TYR A 76 -11.69 10.44 6.73
C TYR A 76 -10.35 10.46 5.96
N GLY A 77 -10.29 11.16 4.83
CA GLY A 77 -9.06 11.37 4.07
C GLY A 77 -7.94 12.03 4.90
N LEU A 78 -8.28 13.00 5.74
CA LEU A 78 -7.31 13.63 6.64
C LEU A 78 -6.81 12.67 7.72
N VAL A 79 -7.64 11.76 8.21
CA VAL A 79 -7.21 10.70 9.14
C VAL A 79 -6.23 9.74 8.48
N ILE A 80 -6.47 9.35 7.22
CA ILE A 80 -5.50 8.56 6.45
C ILE A 80 -4.19 9.35 6.25
N CYS A 81 -4.29 10.63 5.91
CA CYS A 81 -3.10 11.50 5.78
C CYS A 81 -2.30 11.60 7.07
N TRP A 82 -2.94 11.53 8.25
CA TRP A 82 -2.26 11.51 9.54
C TRP A 82 -1.34 10.29 9.70
N VAL A 83 -1.79 9.11 9.26
CA VAL A 83 -0.96 7.88 9.27
C VAL A 83 0.26 8.05 8.36
N ILE A 84 0.03 8.52 7.14
CA ILE A 84 1.07 8.73 6.13
C ILE A 84 2.10 9.76 6.62
N LEU A 85 1.64 10.84 7.21
CA LEU A 85 2.48 11.90 7.75
C LEU A 85 3.35 11.37 8.90
N GLY A 86 2.76 10.61 9.82
CA GLY A 86 3.49 9.94 10.90
C GLY A 86 4.58 9.00 10.37
N ALA A 87 4.27 8.22 9.33
CA ALA A 87 5.17 7.27 8.71
C ALA A 87 6.37 7.96 8.03
N ILE A 88 6.12 8.98 7.20
CA ILE A 88 7.19 9.72 6.51
C ILE A 88 8.04 10.49 7.52
N TRP A 89 7.43 11.14 8.49
CA TRP A 89 8.17 11.87 9.52
C TRP A 89 9.04 10.93 10.36
N PHE A 90 8.51 9.78 10.78
CA PHE A 90 9.28 8.75 11.49
C PHE A 90 10.54 8.34 10.71
N TYR A 91 10.39 8.07 9.41
CA TYR A 91 11.51 7.78 8.53
C TYR A 91 12.51 8.94 8.48
N GLN A 92 12.04 10.19 8.33
CA GLN A 92 12.90 11.35 8.28
C GLN A 92 13.70 11.58 9.58
N VAL A 93 13.16 11.21 10.73
CA VAL A 93 13.91 11.22 12.01
C VAL A 93 15.15 10.34 11.93
N THR A 94 15.05 9.16 11.29
CA THR A 94 16.20 8.26 11.12
C THR A 94 17.25 8.83 10.15
N VAL A 95 16.80 9.54 9.12
CA VAL A 95 17.65 10.23 8.14
C VAL A 95 18.39 11.40 8.80
N LEU A 96 17.67 12.28 9.51
CA LEU A 96 18.24 13.42 10.23
C LEU A 96 19.30 13.01 11.25
N ALA A 97 19.09 11.86 11.88
CA ALA A 97 20.05 11.31 12.84
C ALA A 97 21.32 10.73 12.18
N GLY A 98 21.40 10.67 10.84
CA GLY A 98 22.53 10.05 10.12
C GLY A 98 22.62 8.52 10.26
N ARG A 99 21.72 7.89 11.03
CA ARG A 99 21.71 6.44 11.26
C ARG A 99 21.19 5.65 10.07
N PHE A 100 20.46 6.31 9.18
CA PHE A 100 20.02 5.73 7.92
C PHE A 100 21.21 5.32 7.03
N GLU A 101 22.31 6.09 7.04
CA GLU A 101 23.52 5.74 6.30
C GLU A 101 24.20 4.49 6.88
N ASP A 102 24.16 4.28 8.20
CA ASP A 102 24.67 3.06 8.82
C ASP A 102 23.81 1.84 8.42
N LEU A 103 22.50 2.03 8.34
CA LEU A 103 21.59 1.00 7.85
C LEU A 103 21.92 0.63 6.40
N ARG A 104 22.05 1.62 5.51
CA ARG A 104 22.44 1.42 4.11
C ARG A 104 23.76 0.65 3.99
N ARG A 105 24.80 1.06 4.71
CA ARG A 105 26.11 0.37 4.71
C ARG A 105 26.03 -1.06 5.22
N THR A 106 25.12 -1.34 6.15
CA THR A 106 24.88 -2.71 6.62
C THR A 106 24.37 -3.58 5.47
N PHE A 107 23.42 -3.07 4.68
CA PHE A 107 22.87 -3.79 3.51
C PHE A 107 23.91 -3.97 2.39
N ASP A 108 24.73 -2.95 2.10
CA ASP A 108 25.78 -3.02 1.09
C ASP A 108 26.77 -4.18 1.34
N ARG A 109 26.88 -4.61 2.59
CA ARG A 109 27.81 -5.69 2.99
C ARG A 109 27.16 -7.08 3.02
N LEU A 110 25.83 -7.15 3.20
CA LEU A 110 25.11 -8.40 3.40
C LEU A 110 25.11 -9.18 2.08
N GLY A 111 25.31 -9.48 1.23
CA GLY A 111 25.19 -10.25 -0.02
C GLY A 111 26.35 -11.16 -0.34
N GLY A 112 27.36 -11.29 0.57
CA GLY A 112 28.51 -12.16 0.34
C GLY A 112 29.36 -11.78 -0.89
N GLY A 113 29.30 -10.51 -1.32
CA GLY A 113 30.01 -10.01 -2.51
C GLY A 113 29.28 -10.26 -3.84
N ASP A 114 28.15 -10.95 -3.83
CA ASP A 114 27.33 -11.18 -5.03
C ASP A 114 26.37 -9.99 -5.25
N LEU A 115 26.58 -9.27 -6.35
CA LEU A 115 25.77 -8.12 -6.76
C LEU A 115 24.28 -8.45 -6.88
N ARG A 116 23.92 -9.66 -7.31
CA ARG A 116 22.54 -10.11 -7.48
C ARG A 116 21.85 -10.23 -6.14
N ILE A 117 22.51 -10.87 -5.17
CA ILE A 117 21.98 -11.05 -3.80
C ILE A 117 21.92 -9.71 -3.08
N GLN A 118 22.94 -8.84 -3.24
CA GLN A 118 22.90 -7.48 -2.71
C GLN A 118 21.72 -6.68 -3.26
N ALA A 119 21.50 -6.72 -4.58
CA ALA A 119 20.40 -6.04 -5.22
C ALA A 119 19.03 -6.54 -4.72
N ILE A 120 18.88 -7.86 -4.50
CA ILE A 120 17.65 -8.44 -3.93
C ILE A 120 17.45 -7.99 -2.49
N LEU A 121 18.47 -8.04 -1.65
CA LEU A 121 18.37 -7.59 -0.26
C LEU A 121 17.99 -6.11 -0.17
N ILE A 122 18.56 -5.27 -1.04
CA ILE A 122 18.26 -3.84 -1.11
C ILE A 122 16.85 -3.60 -1.65
N ALA A 123 16.49 -4.19 -2.80
CA ALA A 123 15.21 -3.93 -3.43
C ALA A 123 14.04 -4.55 -2.65
N PHE A 124 14.17 -5.81 -2.23
CA PHE A 124 13.08 -6.60 -1.66
C PHE A 124 13.00 -6.44 -0.14
N CYS A 125 14.07 -6.76 0.61
CA CYS A 125 14.01 -6.70 2.08
C CYS A 125 14.04 -5.26 2.59
N PHE A 126 15.00 -4.46 2.15
CA PHE A 126 15.14 -3.08 2.61
C PHE A 126 14.10 -2.16 1.97
N GLY A 127 13.86 -2.29 0.67
CA GLY A 127 12.80 -1.56 -0.03
C GLY A 127 11.43 -1.88 0.54
N GLY A 128 11.18 -3.16 0.86
CA GLY A 128 9.95 -3.59 1.53
C GLY A 128 9.78 -2.99 2.93
N LEU A 129 10.86 -2.92 3.71
CA LEU A 129 10.84 -2.29 5.03
C LEU A 129 10.54 -0.78 4.94
N LEU A 130 11.10 -0.10 3.94
CA LEU A 130 10.79 1.30 3.68
C LEU A 130 9.33 1.49 3.21
N GLU A 131 8.80 0.59 2.38
CA GLU A 131 7.40 0.64 1.93
C GLU A 131 6.43 0.39 3.07
N ALA A 132 6.75 -0.57 3.95
CA ALA A 132 5.96 -0.87 5.13
C ALA A 132 5.78 0.34 6.07
N LEU A 133 6.77 1.24 6.12
CA LEU A 133 6.76 2.39 7.01
C LEU A 133 6.48 3.72 6.30
N ALA A 134 7.06 3.95 5.12
CA ALA A 134 7.01 5.27 4.48
C ALA A 134 6.20 5.33 3.19
N GLY A 135 6.08 4.24 2.43
CA GLY A 135 5.31 4.17 1.18
C GLY A 135 5.63 5.29 0.18
N PHE A 136 4.63 5.64 -0.64
CA PHE A 136 4.58 6.85 -1.50
C PHE A 136 5.78 7.10 -2.45
N GLY A 137 6.46 6.03 -2.89
CA GLY A 137 7.53 6.12 -3.88
C GLY A 137 8.93 6.38 -3.31
N ALA A 138 9.07 6.80 -2.04
CA ALA A 138 10.38 6.94 -1.41
C ALA A 138 11.20 5.63 -1.42
N PRO A 139 10.62 4.45 -1.15
CA PRO A 139 11.31 3.17 -1.25
C PRO A 139 11.91 2.93 -2.63
N VAL A 140 11.14 3.18 -3.68
CA VAL A 140 11.58 3.01 -5.08
C VAL A 140 12.76 3.93 -5.39
N ALA A 141 12.67 5.21 -5.02
CA ALA A 141 13.73 6.19 -5.26
C ALA A 141 15.04 5.79 -4.59
N ILE A 142 14.98 5.44 -3.30
CA ILE A 142 16.16 5.12 -2.48
C ILE A 142 16.82 3.83 -2.96
N THR A 143 16.04 2.78 -3.13
CA THR A 143 16.58 1.46 -3.52
C THR A 143 17.07 1.47 -4.97
N ALA A 144 16.45 2.22 -5.88
CA ALA A 144 16.92 2.37 -7.25
C ALA A 144 18.31 3.01 -7.31
N THR A 145 18.52 4.11 -6.58
CA THR A 145 19.85 4.77 -6.51
C THR A 145 20.91 3.86 -5.89
N MET A 146 20.55 3.08 -4.85
CA MET A 146 21.47 2.13 -4.23
C MET A 146 21.87 1.00 -5.20
N ILE A 147 20.91 0.44 -5.95
CA ILE A 147 21.17 -0.63 -6.92
C ILE A 147 21.98 -0.09 -8.11
N LEU A 148 21.69 1.13 -8.55
CA LEU A 148 22.51 1.81 -9.57
C LEU A 148 23.96 1.97 -9.09
N ALA A 149 24.17 2.37 -7.83
CA ALA A 149 25.49 2.51 -7.22
C ALA A 149 26.25 1.18 -7.07
N LEU A 150 25.57 0.02 -7.09
CA LEU A 150 26.21 -1.28 -7.20
C LEU A 150 26.74 -1.59 -8.61
N GLY A 151 26.43 -0.76 -9.62
CA GLY A 151 26.80 -0.94 -11.01
C GLY A 151 25.76 -1.67 -11.87
N VAL A 152 24.56 -1.87 -11.38
CA VAL A 152 23.44 -2.44 -12.17
C VAL A 152 23.01 -1.44 -13.24
N LYS A 153 22.77 -1.92 -14.48
CA LYS A 153 22.33 -1.06 -15.59
C LYS A 153 21.01 -0.36 -15.25
N PRO A 154 20.83 0.94 -15.61
CA PRO A 154 19.68 1.76 -15.25
C PRO A 154 18.31 1.09 -15.45
N LEU A 155 18.05 0.58 -16.65
CA LEU A 155 16.77 -0.09 -16.95
C LEU A 155 16.54 -1.32 -16.04
N LYS A 156 17.56 -2.14 -15.81
CA LYS A 156 17.46 -3.30 -14.93
C LYS A 156 17.23 -2.89 -13.47
N ALA A 157 17.90 -1.83 -13.02
CA ALA A 157 17.69 -1.28 -11.68
C ALA A 157 16.24 -0.81 -11.49
N ALA A 158 15.70 -0.03 -12.45
CA ALA A 158 14.31 0.42 -12.43
C ALA A 158 13.31 -0.76 -12.37
N ILE A 159 13.47 -1.76 -13.25
CA ILE A 159 12.59 -2.94 -13.28
C ILE A 159 12.68 -3.70 -11.95
N THR A 160 13.90 -3.90 -11.43
CA THR A 160 14.14 -4.64 -10.19
C THR A 160 13.41 -3.99 -9.00
N VAL A 161 13.50 -2.68 -8.84
CA VAL A 161 12.87 -2.00 -7.70
C VAL A 161 11.36 -1.92 -7.84
N LEU A 162 10.83 -1.70 -9.05
CA LEU A 162 9.39 -1.67 -9.29
C LEU A 162 8.74 -3.02 -9.01
N LEU A 163 9.39 -4.11 -9.42
CA LEU A 163 8.90 -5.46 -9.15
C LEU A 163 9.04 -5.83 -7.67
N ALA A 164 10.18 -5.56 -7.05
CA ALA A 164 10.39 -5.83 -5.63
C ALA A 164 9.39 -5.09 -4.75
N ASN A 165 9.05 -3.86 -5.12
CA ASN A 165 8.10 -3.04 -4.37
C ASN A 165 6.68 -3.60 -4.37
N THR A 166 6.31 -4.54 -5.26
CA THR A 166 4.97 -5.13 -5.26
C THR A 166 4.68 -5.96 -4.01
N ALA A 167 5.66 -6.68 -3.48
CA ALA A 167 5.45 -7.57 -2.35
C ALA A 167 4.88 -6.87 -1.08
N PRO A 168 5.35 -5.67 -0.68
CA PRO A 168 4.89 -5.00 0.53
C PRO A 168 3.74 -3.99 0.31
N VAL A 169 3.20 -3.80 -0.91
CA VAL A 169 2.25 -2.70 -1.18
C VAL A 169 0.95 -2.83 -0.40
N ALA A 170 0.39 -4.03 -0.27
CA ALA A 170 -0.88 -4.26 0.41
C ALA A 170 -0.85 -3.82 1.88
N PHE A 171 0.25 -4.06 2.57
CA PHE A 171 0.48 -3.68 3.96
C PHE A 171 1.35 -2.42 4.09
N GLY A 172 1.58 -1.71 2.99
CA GLY A 172 2.38 -0.48 2.96
C GLY A 172 1.82 0.62 3.85
N ALA A 173 2.71 1.49 4.34
CA ALA A 173 2.39 2.54 5.32
C ALA A 173 1.49 2.02 6.47
N VAL A 174 1.91 0.91 7.08
CA VAL A 174 1.24 0.28 8.24
C VAL A 174 -0.16 -0.24 7.89
N ALA A 175 -0.29 -0.89 6.75
CA ALA A 175 -1.52 -1.49 6.20
C ALA A 175 -2.64 -0.49 5.89
N VAL A 176 -2.31 0.76 5.57
CA VAL A 176 -3.32 1.78 5.19
C VAL A 176 -4.23 1.32 4.05
N PRO A 177 -3.77 0.64 2.97
CA PRO A 177 -4.66 0.14 1.93
C PRO A 177 -5.75 -0.78 2.48
N ILE A 178 -5.39 -1.74 3.33
CA ILE A 178 -6.32 -2.71 3.93
C ILE A 178 -7.28 -2.03 4.90
N VAL A 179 -6.78 -1.12 5.75
CA VAL A 179 -7.64 -0.32 6.65
C VAL A 179 -8.65 0.49 5.85
N THR A 180 -8.21 1.13 4.77
CA THR A 180 -9.10 1.88 3.87
C THR A 180 -10.15 0.97 3.22
N ALA A 181 -9.74 -0.23 2.75
CA ALA A 181 -10.67 -1.20 2.18
C ALA A 181 -11.76 -1.60 3.18
N GLY A 182 -11.37 -1.90 4.41
CA GLY A 182 -12.30 -2.28 5.48
C GLY A 182 -13.23 -1.14 5.88
N ASP A 183 -12.69 0.03 6.18
CA ASP A 183 -13.46 1.18 6.64
C ASP A 183 -14.45 1.67 5.58
N VAL A 184 -14.03 1.80 4.31
CA VAL A 184 -14.90 2.23 3.21
C VAL A 184 -15.90 1.14 2.84
N GLY A 185 -15.49 -0.14 2.89
CA GLY A 185 -16.36 -1.29 2.63
C GLY A 185 -17.32 -1.60 3.78
N GLY A 186 -17.08 -1.07 4.99
CA GLY A 186 -17.86 -1.39 6.19
C GLY A 186 -17.64 -2.81 6.70
N LYS A 187 -16.41 -3.35 6.52
CA LYS A 187 -15.99 -4.71 6.91
C LYS A 187 -14.76 -4.65 7.83
N ASP A 188 -14.51 -5.72 8.57
CA ASP A 188 -13.36 -5.77 9.50
C ASP A 188 -12.03 -5.81 8.72
N PRO A 189 -11.15 -4.80 8.86
CA PRO A 189 -9.84 -4.79 8.21
C PRO A 189 -8.96 -6.00 8.58
N HIS A 190 -9.13 -6.58 9.76
CA HIS A 190 -8.34 -7.75 10.17
C HIS A 190 -8.69 -9.01 9.35
N ILE A 191 -9.98 -9.21 9.05
CA ILE A 191 -10.41 -10.31 8.18
C ILE A 191 -9.85 -10.13 6.77
N ILE A 192 -9.93 -8.90 6.24
CA ILE A 192 -9.36 -8.57 4.93
C ILE A 192 -7.85 -8.80 4.93
N ALA A 193 -7.14 -8.36 5.97
CA ALA A 193 -5.70 -8.59 6.13
C ALA A 193 -5.35 -10.08 6.10
N THR A 194 -6.14 -10.90 6.80
CA THR A 194 -5.95 -12.37 6.81
C THR A 194 -6.09 -12.96 5.41
N ILE A 195 -7.10 -12.55 4.64
CA ILE A 195 -7.30 -13.02 3.26
C ILE A 195 -6.18 -12.54 2.34
N VAL A 196 -5.79 -11.26 2.42
CA VAL A 196 -4.62 -10.72 1.69
C VAL A 196 -3.36 -11.49 2.07
N GLY A 197 -3.22 -11.88 3.35
CA GLY A 197 -2.16 -12.76 3.86
C GLY A 197 -2.16 -14.17 3.26
N HIS A 198 -3.23 -14.60 2.60
CA HIS A 198 -3.28 -15.83 1.82
C HIS A 198 -3.03 -15.60 0.30
N GLN A 199 -3.08 -14.36 -0.16
CA GLN A 199 -2.92 -14.00 -1.58
C GLN A 199 -1.53 -13.42 -1.87
N ALA A 200 -1.14 -12.35 -1.18
CA ALA A 200 0.10 -11.61 -1.42
C ALA A 200 1.37 -12.45 -1.19
N PRO A 201 1.48 -13.29 -0.13
CA PRO A 201 2.67 -14.13 0.10
C PRO A 201 2.94 -15.11 -1.04
N PHE A 202 1.89 -15.60 -1.70
CA PHE A 202 2.05 -16.49 -2.85
C PHE A 202 2.81 -15.83 -4.00
N LEU A 203 2.58 -14.54 -4.24
CA LEU A 203 3.36 -13.77 -5.22
C LEU A 203 4.75 -13.42 -4.67
N ALA A 204 4.81 -12.90 -3.44
CA ALA A 204 6.02 -12.42 -2.80
C ALA A 204 7.13 -13.48 -2.73
N MET A 205 6.75 -14.75 -2.53
CA MET A 205 7.67 -15.88 -2.47
C MET A 205 8.54 -16.02 -3.74
N PHE A 206 7.98 -15.72 -4.91
CA PHE A 206 8.66 -15.86 -6.18
C PHE A 206 9.38 -14.60 -6.64
N VAL A 207 9.05 -13.43 -6.08
CA VAL A 207 9.64 -12.15 -6.50
C VAL A 207 11.17 -12.19 -6.46
N PRO A 208 11.88 -12.62 -5.40
CA PRO A 208 13.33 -12.64 -5.38
C PRO A 208 13.95 -13.50 -6.49
N VAL A 209 13.30 -14.61 -6.86
CA VAL A 209 13.76 -15.48 -7.97
C VAL A 209 13.56 -14.78 -9.32
N ILE A 210 12.44 -14.06 -9.49
CA ILE A 210 12.19 -13.24 -10.69
C ILE A 210 13.23 -12.12 -10.80
N LEU A 211 13.61 -11.51 -9.68
CA LEU A 211 14.66 -10.48 -9.66
C LEU A 211 16.02 -11.03 -10.14
N LEU A 212 16.38 -12.26 -9.77
CA LEU A 212 17.58 -12.92 -10.32
C LEU A 212 17.52 -13.04 -11.84
N PHE A 213 16.36 -13.43 -12.37
CA PHE A 213 16.17 -13.52 -13.81
C PHE A 213 16.33 -12.17 -14.50
N ILE A 214 15.80 -11.10 -13.94
CA ILE A 214 15.93 -9.74 -14.50
C ILE A 214 17.38 -9.28 -14.45
N LEU A 215 18.07 -9.52 -13.35
CA LEU A 215 19.44 -9.07 -13.15
C LEU A 215 20.43 -9.83 -14.08
N ASP A 216 20.36 -11.17 -14.14
CA ASP A 216 21.39 -11.96 -14.78
C ASP A 216 20.85 -13.13 -15.65
N GLY A 217 19.54 -13.10 -16.00
CA GLY A 217 18.90 -14.13 -16.82
C GLY A 217 18.89 -15.51 -16.15
N MET A 218 18.81 -16.57 -16.97
CA MET A 218 18.79 -17.96 -16.48
C MET A 218 20.07 -18.38 -15.75
N LYS A 219 21.22 -17.73 -16.02
CA LYS A 219 22.46 -17.97 -15.27
C LYS A 219 22.31 -17.51 -13.82
N GLY A 220 21.75 -16.29 -13.62
CA GLY A 220 21.46 -15.78 -12.31
C GLY A 220 20.55 -16.69 -11.49
N VAL A 221 19.50 -17.22 -12.13
CA VAL A 221 18.59 -18.17 -11.47
C VAL A 221 19.33 -19.46 -11.10
N LYS A 222 20.11 -20.06 -12.01
CA LYS A 222 20.86 -21.30 -11.72
C LYS A 222 21.86 -21.14 -10.59
N ASP A 223 22.53 -19.99 -10.50
CA ASP A 223 23.60 -19.75 -9.54
C ASP A 223 23.08 -19.29 -8.17
N GLY A 224 21.94 -18.60 -8.12
CA GLY A 224 21.43 -17.89 -6.93
C GLY A 224 20.01 -18.22 -6.51
N TRP A 225 19.32 -19.21 -7.14
CA TRP A 225 17.91 -19.48 -6.84
C TRP A 225 17.65 -19.83 -5.36
N LEU A 226 18.58 -20.57 -4.75
CA LEU A 226 18.39 -21.07 -3.38
C LEU A 226 18.35 -19.93 -2.34
N PRO A 227 19.32 -18.99 -2.27
CA PRO A 227 19.21 -17.85 -1.37
C PRO A 227 18.02 -16.94 -1.72
N ALA A 228 17.70 -16.74 -2.99
CA ALA A 228 16.54 -15.96 -3.40
C ALA A 228 15.23 -16.62 -2.94
N PHE A 229 15.12 -17.93 -3.04
CA PHE A 229 13.98 -18.68 -2.55
C PHE A 229 13.87 -18.62 -1.02
N VAL A 230 15.00 -18.73 -0.28
CA VAL A 230 15.02 -18.57 1.19
C VAL A 230 14.52 -17.18 1.59
N ILE A 231 14.95 -16.14 0.89
CA ILE A 231 14.48 -14.76 1.11
C ILE A 231 12.95 -14.68 0.87
N GLY A 232 12.48 -15.20 -0.26
CA GLY A 232 11.07 -15.14 -0.64
C GLY A 232 10.16 -15.96 0.28
N ILE A 233 10.54 -17.21 0.61
CA ILE A 233 9.70 -18.09 1.43
C ILE A 233 9.65 -17.61 2.89
N SER A 234 10.75 -17.12 3.45
CA SER A 234 10.77 -16.58 4.81
C SER A 234 9.94 -15.30 4.94
N PHE A 235 9.98 -14.43 3.91
CA PHE A 235 9.08 -13.29 3.81
C PHE A 235 7.62 -13.74 3.76
N ALA A 236 7.29 -14.66 2.86
CA ALA A 236 5.93 -15.14 2.64
C ALA A 236 5.33 -15.78 3.89
N ILE A 237 6.09 -16.62 4.60
CA ILE A 237 5.64 -17.25 5.85
C ILE A 237 5.39 -16.19 6.94
N ALA A 238 6.32 -15.25 7.11
CA ALA A 238 6.18 -14.18 8.10
C ALA A 238 5.00 -13.26 7.77
N GLN A 239 4.82 -12.90 6.49
CA GLN A 239 3.69 -12.10 6.01
C GLN A 239 2.35 -12.82 6.28
N TRP A 240 2.26 -14.10 5.93
CA TRP A 240 1.08 -14.92 6.18
C TRP A 240 0.71 -14.98 7.66
N ILE A 241 1.67 -15.34 8.53
CA ILE A 241 1.42 -15.48 9.96
C ILE A 241 1.02 -14.14 10.58
N THR A 242 1.77 -13.08 10.29
CA THR A 242 1.52 -11.76 10.92
C THR A 242 0.22 -11.14 10.46
N ALA A 243 -0.16 -11.32 9.18
CA ALA A 243 -1.43 -10.83 8.64
C ALA A 243 -2.67 -11.40 9.36
N ALA A 244 -2.57 -12.63 9.87
CA ALA A 244 -3.64 -13.28 10.64
C ALA A 244 -3.67 -12.86 12.13
N THR A 245 -2.75 -12.01 12.59
CA THR A 245 -2.71 -11.55 13.98
C THR A 245 -3.37 -10.19 14.16
N PRO A 246 -3.77 -9.81 15.38
CA PRO A 246 -4.24 -8.45 15.66
C PRO A 246 -3.22 -7.33 15.35
N ALA A 247 -1.96 -7.67 15.13
CA ALA A 247 -0.87 -6.77 14.75
C ALA A 247 -0.65 -6.72 13.22
N TYR A 248 -1.65 -7.03 12.41
CA TYR A 248 -1.58 -7.05 10.94
C TYR A 248 -1.02 -5.76 10.32
N ASN A 249 -1.10 -4.64 11.02
CA ASN A 249 -0.47 -3.39 10.59
C ASN A 249 1.05 -3.48 10.47
N LEU A 250 1.70 -4.41 11.17
CA LEU A 250 3.14 -4.63 11.14
C LEU A 250 3.58 -5.74 10.20
N THR A 251 2.67 -6.31 9.44
CA THR A 251 2.91 -7.51 8.63
C THR A 251 4.19 -7.41 7.83
N ASP A 252 4.37 -6.37 7.05
CA ASP A 252 5.53 -6.27 6.17
C ASP A 252 6.80 -5.82 6.91
N VAL A 253 6.67 -5.09 8.02
CA VAL A 253 7.82 -4.79 8.88
C VAL A 253 8.42 -6.09 9.42
N VAL A 254 7.57 -6.98 9.95
CA VAL A 254 7.99 -8.29 10.48
C VAL A 254 8.51 -9.18 9.34
N ALA A 255 7.81 -9.24 8.21
CA ALA A 255 8.19 -10.05 7.06
C ALA A 255 9.58 -9.66 6.52
N CYS A 256 9.85 -8.36 6.38
CA CYS A 256 11.16 -7.86 5.93
C CYS A 256 12.28 -8.18 6.91
N ILE A 257 12.05 -8.00 8.23
CA ILE A 257 13.04 -8.31 9.27
C ILE A 257 13.36 -9.81 9.30
N VAL A 258 12.32 -10.65 9.26
CA VAL A 258 12.47 -12.12 9.24
C VAL A 258 13.19 -12.58 7.97
N SER A 259 12.79 -12.07 6.82
CA SER A 259 13.42 -12.42 5.54
C SER A 259 14.90 -12.01 5.48
N MET A 260 15.21 -10.83 5.96
CA MET A 260 16.59 -10.35 6.06
C MET A 260 17.41 -11.18 7.03
N GLY A 261 16.87 -11.50 8.21
CA GLY A 261 17.52 -12.37 9.19
C GLY A 261 17.78 -13.77 8.62
N ALA A 262 16.80 -14.34 7.92
CA ALA A 262 16.94 -15.63 7.24
C ALA A 262 18.03 -15.59 6.15
N ALA A 263 18.09 -14.51 5.35
CA ALA A 263 19.12 -14.32 4.36
C ALA A 263 20.53 -14.26 4.97
N VAL A 264 20.70 -13.45 6.00
CA VAL A 264 21.99 -13.30 6.71
C VAL A 264 22.44 -14.62 7.32
N LEU A 265 21.52 -15.35 7.96
CA LEU A 265 21.81 -16.66 8.54
C LEU A 265 22.17 -17.68 7.44
N PHE A 266 21.42 -17.74 6.38
CA PHE A 266 21.64 -18.68 5.27
C PHE A 266 22.98 -18.43 4.57
N LEU A 267 23.35 -17.17 4.30
CA LEU A 267 24.59 -16.79 3.62
C LEU A 267 25.85 -17.06 4.47
N ARG A 268 25.71 -17.37 5.77
CA ARG A 268 26.85 -17.87 6.57
C ARG A 268 27.27 -19.29 6.19
N PHE A 269 26.32 -20.11 5.72
CA PHE A 269 26.55 -21.51 5.39
C PHE A 269 26.64 -21.74 3.89
N TRP A 270 26.08 -20.85 3.09
CA TRP A 270 26.03 -20.97 1.64
C TRP A 270 26.70 -19.77 0.96
N LYS A 271 27.59 -20.06 0.01
CA LYS A 271 28.26 -19.01 -0.77
C LYS A 271 27.70 -18.94 -2.19
N PRO A 272 27.42 -17.73 -2.71
CA PRO A 272 26.97 -17.55 -4.08
C PRO A 272 27.96 -18.13 -5.10
N ARG A 273 27.43 -18.76 -6.16
CA ARG A 273 28.23 -19.25 -7.26
C ARG A 273 28.34 -18.22 -8.37
N GLY A 274 29.46 -18.22 -9.12
CA GLY A 274 29.63 -17.37 -10.31
C GLY A 274 29.74 -15.87 -10.00
N VAL A 275 30.15 -15.47 -8.81
CA VAL A 275 30.25 -14.06 -8.37
C VAL A 275 31.15 -13.24 -9.30
N GLU A 276 32.35 -13.74 -9.63
CA GLU A 276 33.28 -13.03 -10.52
C GLU A 276 32.74 -12.89 -11.93
N GLY A 277 32.12 -13.95 -12.48
CA GLY A 277 31.50 -13.88 -13.79
C GLY A 277 30.35 -12.90 -13.91
N VAL A 278 29.63 -12.63 -12.81
CA VAL A 278 28.62 -11.56 -12.76
C VAL A 278 29.29 -10.19 -12.77
N ARG A 279 30.32 -9.99 -11.94
CA ARG A 279 31.08 -8.73 -11.88
C ARG A 279 31.68 -8.38 -13.24
N GLU A 280 32.26 -9.37 -13.93
CA GLU A 280 32.78 -9.20 -15.28
C GLU A 280 31.69 -8.77 -16.29
N ARG A 281 30.52 -9.44 -16.28
CA ARG A 281 29.38 -9.05 -17.14
C ARG A 281 28.86 -7.63 -16.89
N TYR A 282 29.04 -7.12 -15.68
CA TYR A 282 28.70 -5.75 -15.31
C TYR A 282 29.86 -4.77 -15.43
N GLY A 283 31.06 -5.23 -15.88
CA GLY A 283 32.25 -4.39 -16.03
C GLY A 283 32.81 -3.88 -14.69
N LEU A 284 32.54 -4.61 -13.60
CA LEU A 284 33.00 -4.26 -12.26
C LEU A 284 34.37 -4.88 -11.96
N PRO A 285 35.25 -4.20 -11.23
CA PRO A 285 36.54 -4.76 -10.83
C PRO A 285 36.36 -6.05 -10.01
N SER A 286 37.32 -6.97 -10.11
CA SER A 286 37.36 -8.14 -9.23
C SER A 286 37.31 -7.72 -7.77
N GLN A 287 36.77 -8.60 -6.92
CA GLN A 287 36.51 -8.29 -5.51
C GLN A 287 37.81 -7.85 -4.78
N SER A 288 38.03 -6.56 -4.71
CA SER A 288 39.12 -5.95 -3.96
C SER A 288 38.52 -5.02 -2.91
N GLU A 289 38.93 -5.24 -1.66
CA GLU A 289 38.62 -4.50 -0.45
C GLU A 289 37.22 -4.77 0.17
N GLU A 290 37.21 -5.63 1.18
CA GLU A 290 36.15 -5.69 2.18
C GLU A 290 36.02 -4.31 2.81
N LYS A 291 34.88 -3.63 2.55
CA LYS A 291 34.52 -2.43 3.31
C LYS A 291 34.53 -2.78 4.79
N GLU A 292 35.21 -1.99 5.60
CA GLU A 292 35.36 -2.19 7.06
C GLU A 292 34.01 -2.44 7.73
N ALA A 293 33.94 -3.46 8.60
CA ALA A 293 32.71 -3.79 9.31
C ALA A 293 32.27 -2.65 10.21
N LEU A 294 30.99 -2.29 10.14
CA LEU A 294 30.44 -1.40 11.15
C LEU A 294 30.48 -2.10 12.52
N PRO A 295 30.84 -1.38 13.60
CA PRO A 295 30.71 -1.89 14.96
C PRO A 295 29.28 -2.36 15.23
N ALA A 296 29.11 -3.46 15.95
CA ALA A 296 27.79 -4.04 16.24
C ALA A 296 26.82 -3.00 16.86
N VAL A 297 27.32 -2.12 17.71
CA VAL A 297 26.53 -1.03 18.31
C VAL A 297 25.89 -0.13 17.24
N ARG A 298 26.61 0.20 16.17
CA ARG A 298 26.09 1.03 15.09
C ARG A 298 25.01 0.32 14.29
N VAL A 299 25.19 -0.98 14.06
CA VAL A 299 24.16 -1.81 13.40
C VAL A 299 22.90 -1.88 14.24
N TRP A 300 23.02 -2.14 15.54
CA TRP A 300 21.87 -2.16 16.45
C TRP A 300 21.18 -0.80 16.56
N MET A 301 21.95 0.30 16.63
CA MET A 301 21.37 1.65 16.62
C MET A 301 20.64 1.98 15.31
N ALA A 302 21.12 1.49 14.18
CA ALA A 302 20.44 1.67 12.89
C ALA A 302 19.13 0.85 12.80
N LEU A 303 19.05 -0.29 13.47
CA LEU A 303 17.84 -1.13 13.53
C LEU A 303 16.86 -0.72 14.63
N LEU A 304 17.32 0.05 15.63
CA LEU A 304 16.54 0.44 16.80
C LEU A 304 15.17 1.06 16.49
N PRO A 305 15.03 1.98 15.51
CA PRO A 305 13.73 2.57 15.18
C PRO A 305 12.67 1.52 14.85
N TYR A 306 13.03 0.52 14.07
CA TYR A 306 12.13 -0.54 13.63
C TYR A 306 11.73 -1.44 14.82
N LEU A 307 12.67 -1.73 15.71
CA LEU A 307 12.40 -2.49 16.94
C LEU A 307 11.43 -1.73 17.86
N ILE A 308 11.59 -0.41 17.98
CA ILE A 308 10.70 0.45 18.79
C ILE A 308 9.28 0.44 18.18
N VAL A 309 9.15 0.57 16.85
CA VAL A 309 7.84 0.48 16.18
C VAL A 309 7.18 -0.87 16.45
N VAL A 310 7.91 -1.98 16.24
CA VAL A 310 7.39 -3.33 16.51
C VAL A 310 6.95 -3.48 17.96
N ALA A 311 7.74 -2.98 18.91
CA ALA A 311 7.41 -3.07 20.34
C ALA A 311 6.16 -2.26 20.70
N ILE A 312 6.04 -1.01 20.21
CA ILE A 312 4.90 -0.13 20.52
C ILE A 312 3.61 -0.66 19.88
N PHE A 313 3.66 -1.04 18.59
CA PHE A 313 2.49 -1.59 17.92
C PHE A 313 2.10 -2.96 18.50
N GLY A 314 3.09 -3.80 18.82
CA GLY A 314 2.85 -5.07 19.48
C GLY A 314 2.16 -4.86 20.83
N LEU A 315 2.68 -3.96 21.66
CA LEU A 315 2.10 -3.64 22.96
C LEU A 315 0.64 -3.17 22.85
N VAL A 316 0.35 -2.26 21.92
CA VAL A 316 -1.01 -1.70 21.74
C VAL A 316 -1.97 -2.72 21.14
N ASN A 317 -1.55 -3.51 20.14
CA ASN A 317 -2.46 -4.39 19.42
C ASN A 317 -2.65 -5.76 20.08
N LEU A 318 -1.64 -6.27 20.77
CA LEU A 318 -1.71 -7.59 21.44
C LEU A 318 -2.25 -7.50 22.88
N ASN A 319 -2.22 -6.31 23.50
CA ASN A 319 -2.78 -6.11 24.84
C ASN A 319 -4.25 -5.66 24.76
N ALA A 320 -5.17 -6.59 24.99
CA ALA A 320 -6.61 -6.33 24.90
C ALA A 320 -7.09 -5.24 25.88
N GLY A 321 -6.54 -5.18 27.09
CA GLY A 321 -6.87 -4.17 28.09
C GLY A 321 -6.45 -2.77 27.67
N LEU A 322 -5.21 -2.61 27.20
CA LEU A 322 -4.71 -1.35 26.67
C LEU A 322 -5.51 -0.91 25.44
N LYS A 323 -5.78 -1.81 24.50
CA LYS A 323 -6.59 -1.52 23.30
C LYS A 323 -8.01 -1.06 23.66
N ALA A 324 -8.65 -1.69 24.65
CA ALA A 324 -9.96 -1.30 25.12
C ALA A 324 -9.95 0.10 25.76
N TRP A 325 -8.96 0.38 26.61
CA TRP A 325 -8.79 1.70 27.22
C TRP A 325 -8.55 2.79 26.17
N LEU A 326 -7.69 2.57 25.19
CA LEU A 326 -7.40 3.51 24.11
C LEU A 326 -8.67 3.85 23.28
N LYS A 327 -9.61 2.92 23.14
CA LYS A 327 -10.89 3.16 22.47
C LYS A 327 -11.80 4.11 23.26
N THR A 328 -11.68 4.19 24.58
CA THR A 328 -12.54 5.07 25.42
C THR A 328 -12.26 6.55 25.17
N VAL A 329 -11.05 6.91 24.75
CA VAL A 329 -10.62 8.29 24.45
C VAL A 329 -10.83 8.69 22.97
N ALA A 330 -11.61 7.90 22.21
CA ALA A 330 -11.90 8.18 20.81
C ALA A 330 -12.76 9.44 20.64
N ILE A 331 -12.49 10.20 19.59
CA ILE A 331 -13.23 11.40 19.22
C ILE A 331 -14.35 11.02 18.24
N LYS A 332 -15.61 11.23 18.63
CA LYS A 332 -16.76 11.03 17.75
C LYS A 332 -16.98 12.29 16.92
N ILE A 333 -16.79 12.18 15.62
CA ILE A 333 -17.06 13.26 14.66
C ILE A 333 -18.42 12.96 14.03
N ASN A 334 -19.42 13.76 14.38
CA ASN A 334 -20.76 13.64 13.84
C ASN A 334 -21.11 14.90 13.03
N ILE A 335 -21.73 14.69 11.87
CA ILE A 335 -22.33 15.74 11.05
C ILE A 335 -23.85 15.57 11.21
N PRO A 336 -24.51 16.34 12.11
CA PRO A 336 -25.89 16.05 12.51
C PRO A 336 -26.87 16.01 11.33
N ALA A 337 -26.73 16.95 10.37
CA ALA A 337 -27.59 17.01 9.19
C ALA A 337 -27.40 15.79 8.27
N LEU A 338 -26.20 15.22 8.18
CA LEU A 338 -25.94 14.00 7.42
C LEU A 338 -26.52 12.77 8.14
N SER A 339 -26.20 12.61 9.42
CA SER A 339 -26.62 11.44 10.21
C SER A 339 -28.14 11.34 10.41
N SER A 340 -28.86 12.47 10.43
CA SER A 340 -30.32 12.47 10.59
C SER A 340 -31.11 12.30 9.30
N ARG A 341 -30.52 12.64 8.14
CA ARG A 341 -31.23 12.65 6.85
C ARG A 341 -30.85 11.48 5.95
N LEU A 342 -29.66 10.89 6.13
CA LEU A 342 -29.21 9.74 5.36
C LEU A 342 -29.71 8.45 6.03
N VAL A 343 -30.65 7.76 5.37
CA VAL A 343 -31.31 6.58 5.93
C VAL A 343 -31.17 5.36 5.00
N THR A 344 -31.28 4.17 5.60
CA THR A 344 -31.40 2.91 4.86
C THR A 344 -32.82 2.73 4.34
N LYS A 345 -33.07 1.69 3.54
CA LYS A 345 -34.42 1.35 3.03
C LYS A 345 -35.44 1.17 4.16
N ASP A 346 -35.00 0.72 5.32
CA ASP A 346 -35.86 0.51 6.50
C ASP A 346 -36.03 1.77 7.36
N GLY A 347 -35.58 2.93 6.88
CA GLY A 347 -35.69 4.21 7.60
C GLY A 347 -34.69 4.38 8.76
N THR A 348 -33.76 3.44 8.98
CA THR A 348 -32.73 3.57 10.01
C THR A 348 -31.57 4.45 9.54
N PRO A 349 -30.92 5.25 10.41
CA PRO A 349 -29.77 6.04 10.03
C PRO A 349 -28.63 5.18 9.48
N VAL A 350 -27.95 5.68 8.44
CA VAL A 350 -26.77 4.99 7.87
C VAL A 350 -25.63 5.00 8.91
N LYS A 351 -25.12 3.81 9.24
CA LYS A 351 -24.09 3.60 10.28
C LYS A 351 -22.78 4.34 10.01
N ASP A 352 -22.44 4.54 8.73
CA ASP A 352 -21.16 5.13 8.29
C ASP A 352 -21.22 6.68 8.21
N ALA A 353 -22.38 7.29 8.47
CA ALA A 353 -22.52 8.74 8.48
C ALA A 353 -21.69 9.42 9.60
N PRO A 354 -21.71 8.99 10.88
CA PRO A 354 -20.75 9.45 11.88
C PRO A 354 -19.39 8.75 11.71
N TYR A 355 -18.33 9.38 12.21
CA TYR A 355 -16.98 8.79 12.25
C TYR A 355 -16.41 8.80 13.66
N THR A 356 -15.79 7.70 14.06
CA THR A 356 -15.11 7.59 15.36
C THR A 356 -13.59 7.55 15.14
N PHE A 357 -12.92 8.64 15.47
CA PHE A 357 -11.46 8.74 15.35
C PHE A 357 -10.79 8.27 16.64
N THR A 358 -10.22 7.07 16.60
CA THR A 358 -9.44 6.47 17.70
C THR A 358 -8.01 7.03 17.69
N TRP A 359 -7.87 8.34 17.90
CA TRP A 359 -6.66 9.11 17.64
C TRP A 359 -5.41 8.57 18.35
N LEU A 360 -5.54 8.08 19.58
CA LEU A 360 -4.40 7.62 20.37
C LEU A 360 -3.91 6.22 19.95
N SER A 361 -4.80 5.34 19.48
CA SER A 361 -4.44 4.04 18.91
C SER A 361 -4.28 4.07 17.38
N ASN A 362 -4.44 5.25 16.77
CA ASN A 362 -4.23 5.39 15.33
C ASN A 362 -2.75 5.12 14.97
N PRO A 363 -2.47 4.32 13.93
CA PRO A 363 -1.11 4.02 13.51
C PRO A 363 -0.22 5.24 13.32
N GLY A 364 -0.75 6.36 12.80
CA GLY A 364 0.00 7.61 12.66
C GLY A 364 0.49 8.17 13.98
N THR A 365 -0.36 8.16 15.00
CA THR A 365 0.01 8.61 16.35
C THR A 365 1.05 7.69 16.98
N LEU A 366 0.91 6.36 16.80
CA LEU A 366 1.89 5.39 17.30
C LEU A 366 3.26 5.58 16.62
N LEU A 367 3.28 5.88 15.32
CA LEU A 367 4.53 6.20 14.60
C LEU A 367 5.15 7.51 15.09
N ILE A 368 4.34 8.54 15.37
CA ILE A 368 4.85 9.80 15.94
C ILE A 368 5.45 9.56 17.32
N ILE A 369 4.78 8.81 18.19
CA ILE A 369 5.31 8.44 19.52
C ILE A 369 6.62 7.66 19.36
N SER A 370 6.65 6.67 18.47
CA SER A 370 7.86 5.89 18.16
C SER A 370 9.00 6.79 17.70
N GLY A 371 8.73 7.73 16.80
CA GLY A 371 9.72 8.68 16.28
C GLY A 371 10.26 9.64 17.35
N LEU A 372 9.43 10.09 18.27
CA LEU A 372 9.87 10.90 19.42
C LEU A 372 10.79 10.10 20.34
N ILE A 373 10.47 8.84 20.65
CA ILE A 373 11.32 7.97 21.45
C ILE A 373 12.67 7.74 20.75
N VAL A 374 12.65 7.44 19.45
CA VAL A 374 13.87 7.30 18.63
C VAL A 374 14.69 8.58 18.65
N ALA A 375 14.07 9.74 18.50
CA ALA A 375 14.75 11.04 18.54
C ALA A 375 15.45 11.28 19.89
N VAL A 376 14.77 10.96 21.00
CA VAL A 376 15.35 11.06 22.34
C VAL A 376 16.55 10.12 22.51
N VAL A 377 16.42 8.85 22.09
CA VAL A 377 17.52 7.89 22.16
C VAL A 377 18.70 8.37 21.32
N TYR A 378 18.49 8.83 20.10
CA TYR A 378 19.55 9.30 19.21
C TYR A 378 20.21 10.60 19.70
N PHE A 379 19.48 11.44 20.41
CA PHE A 379 20.04 12.62 21.06
C PHE A 379 21.06 12.26 22.13
N PHE A 380 20.76 11.27 22.97
CA PHE A 380 21.68 10.82 24.03
C PHE A 380 22.81 9.94 23.49
N PHE A 381 22.58 9.16 22.43
CA PHE A 381 23.57 8.23 21.84
C PHE A 381 24.15 8.75 20.52
N ASN A 382 24.62 10.01 20.51
CA ASN A 382 25.16 10.68 19.32
C ASN A 382 26.65 10.40 19.03
N GLU A 383 27.26 9.44 19.74
CA GLU A 383 28.70 9.06 19.62
C GLU A 383 29.64 10.27 19.67
N LYS A 384 29.55 11.08 20.72
CA LYS A 384 30.38 12.28 20.97
C LYS A 384 30.29 13.31 19.85
N GLY A 385 29.10 13.49 19.26
CA GLY A 385 28.83 14.47 18.21
C GLY A 385 29.14 14.01 16.78
N ARG A 386 29.49 12.73 16.58
CA ARG A 386 29.67 12.14 15.24
C ARG A 386 28.42 12.30 14.36
N TYR A 387 27.27 12.11 14.97
CA TYR A 387 25.97 12.35 14.36
C TYR A 387 25.49 13.71 14.82
N GLY A 388 25.55 14.72 13.96
CA GLY A 388 25.21 16.12 14.30
C GLY A 388 23.71 16.34 14.57
N PHE A 389 23.06 15.43 15.31
CA PHE A 389 21.62 15.40 15.56
C PHE A 389 21.20 16.53 16.51
N LYS A 390 20.31 17.41 16.03
CA LYS A 390 19.73 18.49 16.84
C LYS A 390 18.26 18.19 17.09
N PHE A 391 17.86 18.02 18.34
CA PHE A 391 16.48 17.68 18.72
C PHE A 391 15.42 18.66 18.16
N PRO A 392 15.64 20.01 18.12
CA PRO A 392 14.68 20.93 17.49
C PRO A 392 14.45 20.69 16.00
N ALA A 393 15.43 20.12 15.27
CA ALA A 393 15.29 19.82 13.85
C ALA A 393 14.20 18.78 13.58
N VAL A 394 13.88 17.93 14.55
CA VAL A 394 12.81 16.92 14.46
C VAL A 394 11.43 17.58 14.29
N PHE A 395 11.18 18.67 15.01
CA PHE A 395 9.91 19.42 14.91
C PHE A 395 9.86 20.26 13.65
N ALA A 396 10.99 20.88 13.25
CA ALA A 396 11.07 21.59 11.99
C ALA A 396 10.81 20.66 10.79
N GLU A 397 11.32 19.43 10.85
CA GLU A 397 11.08 18.40 9.81
C GLU A 397 9.62 17.97 9.75
N PHE A 398 8.89 17.95 10.87
CA PHE A 398 7.45 17.67 10.86
C PHE A 398 6.68 18.69 9.99
N GLY A 399 6.98 19.98 10.16
CA GLY A 399 6.44 21.05 9.32
C GLY A 399 6.84 20.92 7.85
N SER A 400 8.10 20.54 7.60
CA SER A 400 8.60 20.29 6.24
C SER A 400 7.89 19.13 5.56
N VAL A 401 7.61 18.06 6.27
CA VAL A 401 6.85 16.90 5.75
C VAL A 401 5.42 17.33 5.38
N ILE A 402 4.73 18.07 6.24
CA ILE A 402 3.37 18.59 5.93
C ILE A 402 3.42 19.43 4.64
N TYR A 403 4.37 20.33 4.53
CA TYR A 403 4.49 21.20 3.34
C TYR A 403 4.76 20.40 2.06
N ARG A 404 5.67 19.40 2.12
CA ARG A 404 5.96 18.51 0.98
C ARG A 404 4.72 17.69 0.58
N MET A 405 3.93 17.26 1.57
CA MET A 405 2.75 16.43 1.34
C MET A 405 1.49 17.20 0.96
N ARG A 406 1.47 18.54 0.95
CA ARG A 406 0.25 19.34 0.78
C ARG A 406 -0.65 18.92 -0.41
N TRP A 407 -0.04 18.59 -1.54
CA TRP A 407 -0.77 18.15 -2.73
C TRP A 407 -1.26 16.70 -2.61
N THR A 408 -0.49 15.85 -1.97
CA THR A 408 -0.89 14.47 -1.65
C THR A 408 -2.07 14.47 -0.67
N ILE A 409 -2.03 15.31 0.36
CA ILE A 409 -3.13 15.48 1.32
C ILE A 409 -4.39 15.93 0.59
N LEU A 410 -4.30 16.94 -0.28
CA LEU A 410 -5.43 17.41 -1.08
C LEU A 410 -5.98 16.29 -1.99
N THR A 411 -5.10 15.52 -2.62
CA THR A 411 -5.52 14.39 -3.48
C THR A 411 -6.29 13.34 -2.68
N ILE A 412 -5.73 12.86 -1.58
CA ILE A 412 -6.35 11.80 -0.76
C ILE A 412 -7.69 12.27 -0.18
N ALA A 413 -7.73 13.49 0.38
CA ALA A 413 -8.96 14.06 0.90
C ALA A 413 -10.04 14.19 -0.19
N SER A 414 -9.69 14.62 -1.40
CA SER A 414 -10.62 14.76 -2.52
C SER A 414 -11.09 13.41 -3.08
N VAL A 415 -10.21 12.40 -3.18
CA VAL A 415 -10.58 11.05 -3.62
C VAL A 415 -11.54 10.39 -2.62
N LEU A 416 -11.29 10.55 -1.33
CA LEU A 416 -12.20 10.02 -0.30
C LEU A 416 -13.51 10.82 -0.23
N ALA A 417 -13.47 12.13 -0.44
CA ALA A 417 -14.69 12.93 -0.61
C ALA A 417 -15.52 12.41 -1.79
N LEU A 418 -14.89 12.18 -2.95
CA LEU A 418 -15.51 11.58 -4.13
C LEU A 418 -16.14 10.22 -3.79
N ALA A 419 -15.40 9.32 -3.15
CA ALA A 419 -15.85 7.98 -2.79
C ALA A 419 -17.09 8.02 -1.87
N TYR A 420 -17.09 8.89 -0.85
CA TYR A 420 -18.24 9.02 0.05
C TYR A 420 -19.48 9.64 -0.59
N VAL A 421 -19.33 10.59 -1.52
CA VAL A 421 -20.45 11.09 -2.33
C VAL A 421 -21.05 9.96 -3.16
N MET A 422 -20.22 9.18 -3.85
CA MET A 422 -20.67 8.04 -4.65
C MET A 422 -21.34 6.96 -3.79
N ASN A 423 -20.80 6.68 -2.61
CA ASN A 423 -21.32 5.66 -1.69
C ASN A 423 -22.69 6.06 -1.13
N PHE A 424 -22.82 7.27 -0.62
CA PHE A 424 -24.04 7.72 0.03
C PHE A 424 -25.16 8.09 -0.96
N SER A 425 -24.83 8.43 -2.20
CA SER A 425 -25.83 8.68 -3.25
C SER A 425 -26.38 7.43 -3.91
N GLY A 426 -25.76 6.25 -3.73
CA GLY A 426 -26.15 5.00 -4.40
C GLY A 426 -25.42 4.70 -5.70
N GLN A 427 -24.54 5.59 -6.16
CA GLN A 427 -23.78 5.40 -7.42
C GLN A 427 -22.95 4.10 -7.38
N THR A 428 -22.21 3.86 -6.28
CA THR A 428 -21.41 2.63 -6.13
C THR A 428 -22.26 1.38 -6.01
N VAL A 429 -23.42 1.47 -5.36
CA VAL A 429 -24.36 0.35 -5.24
C VAL A 429 -24.94 0.00 -6.60
N ALA A 430 -25.33 0.99 -7.42
CA ALA A 430 -25.84 0.76 -8.78
C ALA A 430 -24.82 0.02 -9.65
N MET A 431 -23.56 0.47 -9.66
CA MET A 431 -22.48 -0.20 -10.38
C MET A 431 -22.22 -1.61 -9.87
N GLY A 432 -22.13 -1.80 -8.55
CA GLY A 432 -21.87 -3.10 -7.93
C GLY A 432 -22.98 -4.11 -8.24
N THR A 433 -24.26 -3.70 -8.12
CA THR A 433 -25.41 -4.54 -8.45
C THR A 433 -25.43 -4.91 -9.94
N PHE A 434 -25.10 -3.97 -10.83
CA PHE A 434 -25.00 -4.26 -12.27
C PHE A 434 -23.90 -5.26 -12.58
N LEU A 435 -22.70 -5.09 -11.99
CA LEU A 435 -21.57 -5.98 -12.19
C LEU A 435 -21.80 -7.37 -11.59
N ALA A 436 -22.59 -7.48 -10.53
CA ALA A 436 -22.99 -8.77 -9.96
C ALA A 436 -23.78 -9.65 -10.96
N GLY A 437 -24.43 -9.03 -11.96
CA GLY A 437 -25.06 -9.75 -13.07
C GLY A 437 -24.10 -10.61 -13.90
N LEU A 438 -22.80 -10.43 -13.77
CA LEU A 438 -21.77 -11.27 -14.41
C LEU A 438 -21.56 -12.62 -13.69
N GLY A 439 -22.22 -12.85 -12.55
CA GLY A 439 -22.11 -14.09 -11.81
C GLY A 439 -20.68 -14.36 -11.32
N THR A 440 -20.27 -15.62 -11.35
CA THR A 440 -18.95 -16.08 -10.85
C THR A 440 -17.74 -15.43 -11.56
N ILE A 441 -17.94 -14.89 -12.78
CA ILE A 441 -16.89 -14.19 -13.53
C ILE A 441 -16.45 -12.93 -12.78
N TYR A 442 -17.32 -12.33 -11.97
CA TYR A 442 -16.98 -11.16 -11.18
C TYR A 442 -15.78 -11.38 -10.24
N ALA A 443 -15.61 -12.60 -9.71
CA ALA A 443 -14.45 -12.94 -8.87
C ALA A 443 -13.10 -12.72 -9.59
N VAL A 444 -13.09 -12.89 -10.93
CA VAL A 444 -11.90 -12.59 -11.77
C VAL A 444 -11.78 -11.09 -12.03
N LEU A 445 -12.88 -10.35 -12.07
CA LEU A 445 -12.88 -8.91 -12.31
C LEU A 445 -12.51 -8.09 -11.07
N ALA A 446 -12.77 -8.59 -9.88
CA ALA A 446 -12.46 -7.89 -8.64
C ALA A 446 -10.99 -7.47 -8.53
N PRO A 447 -9.99 -8.35 -8.75
CA PRO A 447 -8.57 -7.94 -8.80
C PRO A 447 -8.26 -6.98 -9.95
N VAL A 448 -8.92 -7.12 -11.10
CA VAL A 448 -8.71 -6.23 -12.27
C VAL A 448 -9.12 -4.80 -11.96
N LEU A 449 -10.21 -4.60 -11.22
CA LEU A 449 -10.63 -3.26 -10.78
C LEU A 449 -9.58 -2.61 -9.87
N GLY A 450 -9.05 -3.36 -8.89
CA GLY A 450 -7.96 -2.91 -8.05
C GLY A 450 -6.70 -2.58 -8.85
N TRP A 451 -6.35 -3.44 -9.80
CA TRP A 451 -5.22 -3.25 -10.71
C TRP A 451 -5.32 -1.97 -11.52
N ILE A 452 -6.47 -1.74 -12.19
CA ILE A 452 -6.73 -0.50 -12.94
C ILE A 452 -6.67 0.71 -12.01
N GLY A 453 -7.35 0.62 -10.86
CA GLY A 453 -7.40 1.72 -9.88
C GLY A 453 -6.02 2.15 -9.43
N THR A 454 -5.18 1.22 -9.04
CA THR A 454 -3.81 1.51 -8.59
C THR A 454 -2.88 1.88 -9.74
N ALA A 455 -3.00 1.23 -10.90
CA ALA A 455 -2.23 1.57 -12.10
C ALA A 455 -2.45 3.03 -12.51
N VAL A 456 -3.65 3.55 -12.37
CA VAL A 456 -3.99 4.92 -12.75
C VAL A 456 -3.66 5.92 -11.64
N THR A 457 -4.02 5.62 -10.40
CA THR A 457 -3.85 6.55 -9.27
C THR A 457 -2.44 6.55 -8.69
N GLY A 458 -1.67 5.49 -8.88
CA GLY A 458 -0.38 5.26 -8.23
C GLY A 458 -0.48 4.83 -6.76
N SER A 459 -1.70 4.61 -6.25
CA SER A 459 -1.96 4.37 -4.83
C SER A 459 -3.02 3.29 -4.63
N ASP A 460 -2.65 2.18 -4.00
CA ASP A 460 -3.58 1.12 -3.62
C ASP A 460 -4.62 1.59 -2.60
N THR A 461 -4.24 2.50 -1.69
CA THR A 461 -5.18 3.19 -0.79
C THR A 461 -6.28 3.93 -1.56
N SER A 462 -5.91 4.66 -2.62
CA SER A 462 -6.88 5.38 -3.45
C SER A 462 -7.77 4.43 -4.25
N ALA A 463 -7.22 3.34 -4.77
CA ALA A 463 -8.00 2.30 -5.46
C ALA A 463 -9.02 1.65 -4.52
N ASN A 464 -8.62 1.32 -3.28
CA ASN A 464 -9.51 0.80 -2.25
C ASN A 464 -10.58 1.83 -1.85
N ALA A 465 -10.22 3.11 -1.74
CA ALA A 465 -11.20 4.17 -1.46
C ALA A 465 -12.28 4.25 -2.55
N LEU A 466 -11.91 4.10 -3.82
CA LEU A 466 -12.83 4.20 -4.95
C LEU A 466 -13.72 2.97 -5.11
N PHE A 467 -13.16 1.77 -4.93
CA PHE A 467 -13.82 0.54 -5.34
C PHE A 467 -14.36 -0.33 -4.20
N SER A 468 -13.96 -0.11 -2.93
CA SER A 468 -14.35 -1.01 -1.85
C SER A 468 -15.86 -1.15 -1.69
N LYS A 469 -16.63 -0.06 -1.72
CA LYS A 469 -18.09 -0.16 -1.61
C LYS A 469 -18.74 -0.83 -2.82
N LEU A 470 -18.18 -0.63 -4.02
CA LEU A 470 -18.59 -1.34 -5.22
C LEU A 470 -18.36 -2.85 -5.09
N GLN A 471 -17.16 -3.25 -4.62
CA GLN A 471 -16.80 -4.65 -4.37
C GLN A 471 -17.76 -5.32 -3.38
N VAL A 472 -18.07 -4.63 -2.27
CA VAL A 472 -19.02 -5.12 -1.26
C VAL A 472 -20.41 -5.29 -1.86
N SER A 473 -20.92 -4.25 -2.56
CA SER A 473 -22.24 -4.31 -3.19
C SER A 473 -22.35 -5.45 -4.21
N ALA A 474 -21.33 -5.64 -5.05
CA ALA A 474 -21.33 -6.73 -6.02
C ALA A 474 -21.30 -8.09 -5.31
N ALA A 475 -20.47 -8.26 -4.28
CA ALA A 475 -20.37 -9.51 -3.53
C ALA A 475 -21.68 -9.88 -2.82
N GLU A 476 -22.32 -8.92 -2.14
CA GLU A 476 -23.60 -9.12 -1.46
C GLU A 476 -24.70 -9.56 -2.46
N ASN A 477 -24.77 -8.93 -3.64
CA ASN A 477 -25.71 -9.35 -4.68
C ASN A 477 -25.39 -10.73 -5.27
N LEU A 478 -24.10 -11.09 -5.41
CA LEU A 478 -23.68 -12.42 -5.84
C LEU A 478 -24.09 -13.49 -4.83
N GLN A 479 -23.91 -13.25 -3.53
CA GLN A 479 -24.35 -14.16 -2.48
C GLN A 479 -25.88 -14.36 -2.52
N HIS A 480 -26.65 -13.29 -2.71
CA HIS A 480 -28.11 -13.39 -2.91
C HIS A 480 -28.48 -14.18 -4.16
N ALA A 481 -27.66 -14.16 -5.19
CA ALA A 481 -27.83 -14.95 -6.42
C ALA A 481 -27.31 -16.41 -6.30
N GLY A 482 -26.87 -16.84 -5.12
CA GLY A 482 -26.42 -18.22 -4.86
C GLY A 482 -24.92 -18.46 -5.03
N VAL A 483 -24.11 -17.45 -5.29
CA VAL A 483 -22.64 -17.55 -5.38
C VAL A 483 -22.03 -17.31 -3.99
N SER A 484 -22.18 -18.28 -3.08
CA SER A 484 -21.83 -18.14 -1.65
C SER A 484 -20.35 -17.88 -1.40
N GLY A 485 -19.43 -18.36 -2.26
CA GLY A 485 -18.00 -18.17 -2.10
C GLY A 485 -17.49 -16.76 -2.42
N ALA A 486 -18.31 -15.90 -3.06
CA ALA A 486 -17.94 -14.50 -3.35
C ALA A 486 -18.27 -13.62 -2.13
N THR A 487 -17.51 -13.76 -1.03
CA THR A 487 -17.73 -12.93 0.16
C THR A 487 -17.26 -11.48 -0.05
N PRO A 488 -17.89 -10.49 0.60
CA PRO A 488 -17.45 -9.10 0.53
C PRO A 488 -15.99 -8.92 0.94
N GLU A 489 -15.55 -9.61 1.99
CA GLU A 489 -14.18 -9.56 2.49
C GLU A 489 -13.18 -10.11 1.47
N LEU A 490 -13.53 -11.21 0.78
CA LEU A 490 -12.71 -11.77 -0.31
C LEU A 490 -12.60 -10.79 -1.48
N MET A 491 -13.69 -10.13 -1.88
CA MET A 491 -13.66 -9.16 -2.99
C MET A 491 -12.86 -7.91 -2.63
N LEU A 492 -12.90 -7.46 -1.37
CA LEU A 492 -12.05 -6.37 -0.87
C LEU A 492 -10.57 -6.76 -0.87
N ALA A 493 -10.25 -7.98 -0.40
CA ALA A 493 -8.90 -8.51 -0.46
C ALA A 493 -8.39 -8.65 -1.91
N ALA A 494 -9.26 -9.13 -2.81
CA ALA A 494 -8.97 -9.25 -4.23
C ALA A 494 -8.67 -7.88 -4.89
N ASN A 495 -9.45 -6.85 -4.54
CA ASN A 495 -9.20 -5.48 -5.00
C ASN A 495 -7.83 -4.98 -4.55
N THR A 496 -7.50 -5.14 -3.26
CA THR A 496 -6.21 -4.77 -2.68
C THR A 496 -5.06 -5.54 -3.34
N THR A 497 -5.15 -6.86 -3.44
CA THR A 497 -4.08 -7.68 -4.03
C THR A 497 -3.92 -7.43 -5.53
N GLY A 498 -5.00 -7.15 -6.24
CA GLY A 498 -4.95 -6.68 -7.63
C GLY A 498 -4.24 -5.32 -7.75
N GLY A 499 -4.54 -4.40 -6.83
CA GLY A 499 -3.89 -3.10 -6.75
C GLY A 499 -2.38 -3.18 -6.55
N VAL A 500 -1.91 -4.13 -5.74
CA VAL A 500 -0.48 -4.40 -5.50
C VAL A 500 0.30 -4.52 -6.81
N VAL A 501 -0.18 -5.34 -7.74
CA VAL A 501 0.52 -5.58 -9.02
C VAL A 501 0.29 -4.47 -10.04
N GLY A 502 -0.73 -3.63 -9.85
CA GLY A 502 -0.98 -2.42 -10.65
C GLY A 502 0.00 -1.27 -10.36
N LYS A 503 0.53 -1.21 -9.15
CA LYS A 503 1.41 -0.10 -8.72
C LYS A 503 2.67 0.03 -9.57
N MET A 504 3.27 -1.08 -10.01
CA MET A 504 4.51 -1.06 -10.79
C MET A 504 4.38 -0.39 -12.16
N ILE A 505 3.18 -0.34 -12.73
CA ILE A 505 2.92 0.29 -14.04
C ILE A 505 2.31 1.69 -13.91
N SER A 506 2.14 2.21 -12.70
CA SER A 506 1.59 3.54 -12.51
C SER A 506 2.53 4.63 -13.00
N PRO A 507 2.01 5.71 -13.62
CA PRO A 507 2.84 6.83 -14.07
C PRO A 507 3.69 7.42 -12.96
N GLN A 508 3.18 7.45 -11.72
CA GLN A 508 3.92 7.94 -10.56
C GLN A 508 5.14 7.07 -10.25
N SER A 509 4.95 5.74 -10.18
CA SER A 509 6.06 4.81 -9.89
C SER A 509 7.10 4.80 -11.00
N LEU A 510 6.64 4.87 -12.27
CA LEU A 510 7.52 4.93 -13.44
C LEU A 510 8.37 6.21 -13.46
N ALA A 511 7.76 7.37 -13.19
CA ALA A 511 8.48 8.64 -13.14
C ALA A 511 9.54 8.65 -12.01
N ILE A 512 9.18 8.16 -10.81
CA ILE A 512 10.12 8.06 -9.68
C ILE A 512 11.27 7.11 -10.03
N ALA A 513 10.98 5.93 -10.58
CA ALA A 513 12.01 4.98 -10.98
C ALA A 513 12.92 5.58 -12.05
N ALA A 514 12.35 6.19 -13.11
CA ALA A 514 13.11 6.80 -14.21
C ALA A 514 14.07 7.89 -13.70
N THR A 515 13.57 8.82 -12.89
CA THR A 515 14.39 9.90 -12.29
C THR A 515 15.51 9.34 -11.41
N SER A 516 15.23 8.26 -10.66
CA SER A 516 16.20 7.70 -9.72
C SER A 516 17.33 6.89 -10.37
N VAL A 517 17.17 6.52 -11.65
CA VAL A 517 18.19 5.76 -12.42
C VAL A 517 18.70 6.52 -13.65
N ASP A 518 18.58 7.84 -13.69
CA ASP A 518 19.02 8.71 -14.80
C ASP A 518 18.40 8.33 -16.17
N MET A 519 17.11 7.93 -16.15
CA MET A 519 16.31 7.59 -17.34
C MET A 519 15.11 8.53 -17.51
N GLU A 520 15.21 9.80 -17.10
CA GLU A 520 14.15 10.79 -17.28
C GLU A 520 13.74 10.91 -18.77
N GLY A 521 12.42 10.92 -19.01
CA GLY A 521 11.85 10.93 -20.36
C GLY A 521 11.82 9.56 -21.05
N LYS A 522 12.28 8.47 -20.40
CA LYS A 522 12.26 7.09 -20.91
C LYS A 522 11.32 6.19 -20.12
N GLU A 523 10.33 6.77 -19.45
CA GLU A 523 9.33 6.05 -18.66
C GLU A 523 8.60 4.98 -19.51
N SER A 524 8.44 5.24 -20.82
CA SER A 524 7.83 4.29 -21.76
C SER A 524 8.66 3.02 -21.96
N GLU A 525 10.01 3.10 -21.88
CA GLU A 525 10.87 1.92 -21.98
C GLU A 525 10.73 1.06 -20.72
N ILE A 526 10.71 1.70 -19.55
CA ILE A 526 10.49 1.01 -18.27
C ILE A 526 9.10 0.37 -18.25
N LEU A 527 8.06 1.11 -18.67
CA LEU A 527 6.69 0.61 -18.75
C LEU A 527 6.61 -0.67 -19.62
N LYS A 528 7.15 -0.63 -20.84
CA LYS A 528 7.16 -1.79 -21.73
C LYS A 528 7.83 -3.01 -21.10
N ALA A 529 8.84 -2.81 -20.28
CA ALA A 529 9.57 -3.88 -19.61
C ALA A 529 8.83 -4.46 -18.40
N VAL A 530 8.04 -3.65 -17.66
CA VAL A 530 7.33 -4.11 -16.45
C VAL A 530 5.90 -4.57 -16.71
N VAL A 531 5.22 -4.10 -17.76
CA VAL A 531 3.83 -4.49 -18.11
C VAL A 531 3.64 -6.01 -18.20
N PRO A 532 4.52 -6.78 -18.88
CA PRO A 532 4.35 -8.23 -18.95
C PRO A 532 4.35 -8.90 -17.58
N TRP A 533 5.18 -8.42 -16.65
CA TRP A 533 5.25 -8.93 -15.28
C TRP A 533 4.00 -8.58 -14.48
N SER A 534 3.56 -7.31 -14.58
CA SER A 534 2.32 -6.87 -13.94
C SER A 534 1.12 -7.68 -14.39
N PHE A 535 1.00 -7.90 -15.72
CA PHE A 535 -0.09 -8.68 -16.27
C PHE A 535 -0.01 -10.17 -15.88
N ALA A 536 1.18 -10.78 -15.92
CA ALA A 536 1.36 -12.17 -15.50
C ALA A 536 0.99 -12.37 -14.02
N MET A 537 1.42 -11.45 -13.14
CA MET A 537 1.05 -11.49 -11.72
C MET A 537 -0.46 -11.25 -11.52
N LEU A 538 -1.08 -10.34 -12.29
CA LEU A 538 -2.53 -10.13 -12.24
C LEU A 538 -3.29 -11.41 -12.59
N VAL A 539 -2.89 -12.13 -13.64
CA VAL A 539 -3.52 -13.40 -14.02
C VAL A 539 -3.43 -14.41 -12.88
N VAL A 540 -2.29 -14.48 -12.19
CA VAL A 540 -2.12 -15.37 -11.02
C VAL A 540 -3.07 -14.96 -9.88
N VAL A 541 -3.20 -13.67 -9.58
CA VAL A 541 -4.14 -13.16 -8.57
C VAL A 541 -5.58 -13.47 -8.95
N CYS A 542 -5.99 -13.22 -10.18
CA CYS A 542 -7.33 -13.52 -10.67
C CYS A 542 -7.67 -15.01 -10.54
N LEU A 543 -6.71 -15.88 -10.91
CA LEU A 543 -6.88 -17.33 -10.76
C LEU A 543 -6.97 -17.73 -9.29
N LEU A 544 -6.12 -17.19 -8.43
CA LEU A 544 -6.14 -17.48 -6.99
C LEU A 544 -7.47 -17.06 -6.35
N VAL A 545 -7.96 -15.86 -6.64
CA VAL A 545 -9.25 -15.38 -6.14
C VAL A 545 -10.40 -16.24 -6.67
N PHE A 546 -10.38 -16.62 -7.95
CA PHE A 546 -11.36 -17.54 -8.51
C PHE A 546 -11.35 -18.91 -7.79
N LEU A 547 -10.18 -19.44 -7.47
CA LEU A 547 -10.05 -20.66 -6.70
C LEU A 547 -10.57 -20.49 -5.25
N GLN A 548 -10.34 -19.34 -4.63
CA GLN A 548 -10.83 -19.04 -3.29
C GLN A 548 -12.37 -18.91 -3.21
N THR A 549 -13.03 -18.56 -4.30
CA THR A 549 -14.50 -18.60 -4.34
C THR A 549 -15.07 -20.03 -4.43
N ASN A 550 -14.23 -21.03 -4.70
CA ASN A 550 -14.64 -22.42 -4.95
C ASN A 550 -13.79 -23.42 -4.14
N ILE A 551 -12.75 -23.96 -4.75
CA ILE A 551 -11.95 -25.08 -4.21
C ILE A 551 -11.15 -24.67 -2.96
N LEU A 552 -10.63 -23.46 -2.93
CA LEU A 552 -9.81 -22.91 -1.85
C LEU A 552 -10.63 -22.04 -0.88
N SER A 553 -11.95 -22.23 -0.83
CA SER A 553 -12.84 -21.45 0.07
C SER A 553 -12.47 -21.59 1.55
N PHE A 554 -11.81 -22.69 1.94
CA PHE A 554 -11.29 -22.89 3.30
C PHE A 554 -10.17 -21.89 3.71
N LEU A 555 -9.58 -21.16 2.76
CA LEU A 555 -8.62 -20.08 3.02
C LEU A 555 -9.32 -18.73 3.26
N VAL A 556 -10.63 -18.67 3.17
CA VAL A 556 -11.43 -17.47 3.42
C VAL A 556 -12.13 -17.65 4.76
N PRO A 557 -11.71 -16.91 5.83
CA PRO A 557 -12.25 -17.05 7.17
C PRO A 557 -13.72 -16.64 7.29
#